data_944e63a4258caab1bf183c4784ccb0ef
#
_entry.id   944e63a4258caab1bf183c4784ccb0ef
#
_cell.length_a   1.000
_cell.length_b   1.000
_cell.length_c   1.000
_cell.angle_alpha   90.00
_cell.angle_beta   90.00
_cell.angle_gamma   90.00
#
_symmetry.space_group_name_H-M   'P 1'
#
loop_
_entity.id
_entity.type
_entity.pdbx_description
1 polymer ?
#
loop_
_entity_poly.entity_id
_entity_poly.type
_entity_poly.pdbx_seq_one_letter_code
_entity_poly.pdbx_strand_id
1 'polypeptide(L)'
;MNKNDFLIEDPDNHKEYYGGNQAWFARNTQAHSGCGHVAALNSFLMLTHRFPIDKATYMKYMNEMYHSMKALETPILRRIYDMNKDFPLCKLIPPSFGQSSIGSILGMLRFAKKRGLSLKSRLRLTFLCSYKSGLRFIKRGLKENGAVTLLTARNHHPLTLYSDFTSVSSTPQPAGKEMKNHFVTITGIDERDGKVRLLISTWGRIATIDYDDLVKSWHTLGALQSAMYFFSPKSVILRP
;
A
#
# COMPACT_ATOMS: atom_id res chain seq x y z
N MET A 1 -3.79 15.96 8.41
CA MET A 1 -4.29 14.62 8.78
C MET A 1 -3.94 14.38 10.22
N ASN A 2 -4.89 13.92 11.03
CA ASN A 2 -4.67 13.66 12.44
C ASN A 2 -3.99 12.30 12.60
N LYS A 3 -3.04 12.15 13.56
CA LYS A 3 -2.38 10.88 13.89
C LYS A 3 -3.40 9.77 14.18
N ASN A 4 -4.54 10.14 14.74
CA ASN A 4 -5.61 9.22 15.10
C ASN A 4 -6.35 8.57 13.90
N ASP A 5 -6.20 9.14 12.70
CA ASP A 5 -6.89 8.64 11.51
C ASP A 5 -6.38 7.27 11.02
N PHE A 6 -5.27 6.75 11.59
CA PHE A 6 -4.66 5.45 11.25
C PHE A 6 -4.30 4.61 12.47
N LEU A 7 -4.84 4.93 13.63
CA LEU A 7 -4.44 4.34 14.90
C LEU A 7 -5.00 2.92 15.06
N ILE A 8 -4.12 1.99 15.42
CA ILE A 8 -4.46 0.63 15.85
C ILE A 8 -3.99 0.50 17.29
N GLU A 9 -4.92 0.23 18.19
CA GLU A 9 -4.66 0.09 19.61
C GLU A 9 -4.45 -1.40 19.97
N ASP A 10 -3.42 -1.67 20.75
CA ASP A 10 -3.14 -2.99 21.32
C ASP A 10 -3.29 -2.89 22.86
N PRO A 11 -4.51 -3.08 23.38
CA PRO A 11 -4.78 -2.91 24.80
C PRO A 11 -4.01 -3.89 25.68
N ASP A 12 -3.72 -5.10 25.17
CA ASP A 12 -3.02 -6.14 25.91
C ASP A 12 -1.55 -5.76 26.18
N ASN A 13 -0.95 -4.97 25.30
CA ASN A 13 0.46 -4.56 25.39
C ASN A 13 0.61 -3.04 25.61
N HIS A 14 -0.48 -2.30 25.81
CA HIS A 14 -0.49 -0.84 25.94
C HIS A 14 0.31 -0.14 24.82
N LYS A 15 0.14 -0.62 23.57
CA LYS A 15 0.86 -0.10 22.41
C LYS A 15 -0.10 0.44 21.36
N GLU A 16 0.38 1.47 20.69
CA GLU A 16 -0.27 2.06 19.54
C GLU A 16 0.55 1.82 18.28
N TYR A 17 -0.13 1.51 17.19
CA TYR A 17 0.49 1.33 15.87
C TYR A 17 -0.19 2.24 14.86
N TYR A 18 0.58 2.67 13.87
CA TYR A 18 0.07 3.48 12.77
C TYR A 18 -0.16 2.61 11.54
N GLY A 19 -1.38 2.09 11.41
CA GLY A 19 -1.73 1.06 10.44
C GLY A 19 -1.16 -0.32 10.78
N GLY A 20 -1.44 -1.29 9.94
CA GLY A 20 -1.08 -2.68 10.19
C GLY A 20 0.37 -3.04 9.99
N ASN A 21 0.73 -4.20 10.51
CA ASN A 21 2.05 -4.80 10.34
C ASN A 21 1.90 -6.23 9.82
N GLN A 22 2.56 -6.53 8.70
CA GLN A 22 2.57 -7.88 8.13
C GLN A 22 3.20 -8.93 9.05
N ALA A 23 4.09 -8.53 9.96
CA ALA A 23 4.67 -9.43 10.96
C ALA A 23 3.64 -10.01 11.95
N TRP A 24 2.42 -9.47 11.99
CA TRP A 24 1.33 -10.02 12.81
C TRP A 24 0.69 -11.28 12.22
N PHE A 25 0.96 -11.63 10.98
CA PHE A 25 0.52 -12.92 10.44
C PHE A 25 1.21 -14.08 11.18
N ALA A 26 0.43 -15.08 11.58
CA ALA A 26 0.94 -16.24 12.32
C ALA A 26 1.91 -17.11 11.50
N ARG A 27 1.79 -17.12 10.16
CA ARG A 27 2.64 -17.92 9.28
C ARG A 27 3.75 -17.08 8.69
N ASN A 28 4.99 -17.56 8.78
CA ASN A 28 6.17 -16.88 8.24
C ASN A 28 6.03 -16.47 6.76
N THR A 29 5.47 -17.33 5.92
CA THR A 29 5.23 -17.03 4.49
C THR A 29 4.27 -15.86 4.31
N GLN A 30 3.25 -15.74 5.15
CA GLN A 30 2.30 -14.62 5.16
C GLN A 30 2.97 -13.35 5.69
N ALA A 31 3.77 -13.46 6.74
CA ALA A 31 4.52 -12.34 7.30
C ALA A 31 5.52 -11.77 6.30
N HIS A 32 6.14 -12.60 5.46
CA HIS A 32 7.07 -12.13 4.41
C HIS A 32 6.36 -11.50 3.20
N SER A 33 5.16 -11.95 2.84
CA SER A 33 4.46 -11.51 1.62
C SER A 33 3.20 -10.70 1.89
N GLY A 34 2.88 -10.42 3.14
CA GLY A 34 1.61 -9.83 3.57
C GLY A 34 1.47 -8.31 3.37
N CYS A 35 2.51 -7.61 2.92
CA CYS A 35 2.48 -6.15 2.80
C CYS A 35 1.32 -5.63 1.92
N GLY A 36 1.01 -6.32 0.82
CA GLY A 36 -0.10 -5.94 -0.06
C GLY A 36 -1.48 -6.09 0.62
N HIS A 37 -1.64 -7.10 1.49
CA HIS A 37 -2.87 -7.30 2.25
C HIS A 37 -3.06 -6.20 3.30
N VAL A 38 -1.98 -5.88 4.01
CA VAL A 38 -1.97 -4.80 5.01
C VAL A 38 -2.28 -3.45 4.36
N ALA A 39 -1.62 -3.12 3.26
CA ALA A 39 -1.84 -1.84 2.57
C ALA A 39 -3.27 -1.71 2.01
N ALA A 40 -3.83 -2.81 1.47
CA ALA A 40 -5.20 -2.83 1.00
C ALA A 40 -6.21 -2.69 2.16
N LEU A 41 -5.98 -3.37 3.29
CA LEU A 41 -6.83 -3.25 4.46
C LEU A 41 -6.77 -1.84 5.06
N ASN A 42 -5.59 -1.25 5.19
CA ASN A 42 -5.45 0.14 5.62
C ASN A 42 -6.29 1.08 4.73
N SER A 43 -6.19 0.93 3.41
CA SER A 43 -6.99 1.72 2.46
C SER A 43 -8.50 1.50 2.62
N PHE A 44 -8.92 0.26 2.91
CA PHE A 44 -10.33 -0.05 3.17
C PHE A 44 -10.85 0.61 4.45
N LEU A 45 -10.10 0.50 5.54
CA LEU A 45 -10.48 1.05 6.83
C LEU A 45 -10.55 2.58 6.78
N MET A 46 -9.62 3.23 6.05
CA MET A 46 -9.69 4.66 5.79
C MET A 46 -10.94 5.05 5.03
N LEU A 47 -11.20 4.39 3.91
CA LEU A 47 -12.37 4.67 3.08
C LEU A 47 -13.69 4.49 3.83
N THR A 48 -13.72 3.58 4.80
CA THR A 48 -14.91 3.27 5.59
C THR A 48 -14.94 3.96 6.96
N HIS A 49 -14.00 4.85 7.23
CA HIS A 49 -13.87 5.59 8.49
C HIS A 49 -13.89 4.67 9.73
N ARG A 50 -13.14 3.57 9.68
CA ARG A 50 -13.10 2.56 10.74
C ARG A 50 -11.84 2.61 11.61
N PHE A 51 -11.07 3.68 11.54
CA PHE A 51 -10.04 3.99 12.50
C PHE A 51 -10.56 4.98 13.56
N PRO A 52 -10.11 4.95 14.81
CA PRO A 52 -9.22 3.93 15.38
C PRO A 52 -9.87 2.55 15.49
N ILE A 53 -9.05 1.52 15.57
CA ILE A 53 -9.50 0.11 15.67
C ILE A 53 -8.58 -0.67 16.60
N ASP A 54 -9.12 -1.63 17.35
CA ASP A 54 -8.30 -2.52 18.13
C ASP A 54 -7.55 -3.55 17.26
N LYS A 55 -6.39 -4.00 17.74
CA LYS A 55 -5.50 -4.90 17.02
C LYS A 55 -6.15 -6.26 16.71
N ALA A 56 -6.96 -6.79 17.62
CA ALA A 56 -7.60 -8.10 17.42
C ALA A 56 -8.61 -8.04 16.28
N THR A 57 -9.41 -6.99 16.23
CA THR A 57 -10.36 -6.73 15.12
C THR A 57 -9.61 -6.47 13.81
N TYR A 58 -8.51 -5.70 13.86
CA TYR A 58 -7.67 -5.48 12.67
C TYR A 58 -7.11 -6.80 12.14
N MET A 59 -6.57 -7.67 13.00
CA MET A 59 -6.04 -8.98 12.61
C MET A 59 -7.11 -9.90 12.02
N LYS A 60 -8.33 -9.88 12.55
CA LYS A 60 -9.46 -10.59 11.96
C LYS A 60 -9.70 -10.13 10.52
N TYR A 61 -9.80 -8.83 10.29
CA TYR A 61 -9.96 -8.28 8.93
C TYR A 61 -8.75 -8.56 8.02
N MET A 62 -7.53 -8.53 8.57
CA MET A 62 -6.32 -8.85 7.83
C MET A 62 -6.32 -10.31 7.31
N ASN A 63 -6.75 -11.26 8.14
CA ASN A 63 -6.90 -12.66 7.74
C ASN A 63 -8.02 -12.84 6.68
N GLU A 64 -9.15 -12.18 6.85
CA GLU A 64 -10.22 -12.22 5.86
C GLU A 64 -9.83 -11.58 4.52
N MET A 65 -9.07 -10.48 4.56
CA MET A 65 -8.49 -9.85 3.38
C MET A 65 -7.52 -10.80 2.67
N TYR A 66 -6.65 -11.46 3.44
CA TYR A 66 -5.73 -12.47 2.91
C TYR A 66 -6.47 -13.55 2.14
N HIS A 67 -7.51 -14.15 2.71
CA HIS A 67 -8.33 -15.17 2.03
C HIS A 67 -9.04 -14.62 0.78
N SER A 68 -9.48 -13.38 0.80
CA SER A 68 -10.12 -12.74 -0.35
C SER A 68 -9.14 -12.52 -1.51
N MET A 69 -7.87 -12.25 -1.21
CA MET A 69 -6.81 -12.06 -2.18
C MET A 69 -6.23 -13.38 -2.67
N LYS A 70 -5.95 -14.33 -1.76
CA LYS A 70 -5.38 -15.63 -2.09
C LYS A 70 -6.22 -16.40 -3.12
N ALA A 71 -7.54 -16.27 -3.06
CA ALA A 71 -8.43 -16.89 -4.03
C ALA A 71 -8.25 -16.37 -5.47
N LEU A 72 -7.48 -15.29 -5.67
CA LEU A 72 -7.17 -14.67 -6.96
C LEU A 72 -5.71 -14.89 -7.41
N GLU A 73 -4.85 -15.35 -6.50
CA GLU A 73 -3.50 -15.89 -6.84
C GLU A 73 -3.60 -17.25 -7.52
N THR A 74 -4.69 -17.48 -8.21
CA THR A 74 -5.12 -18.77 -8.72
C THR A 74 -4.16 -19.38 -9.74
N PRO A 75 -4.34 -20.68 -9.99
CA PRO A 75 -3.53 -21.55 -10.84
C PRO A 75 -3.18 -20.95 -12.21
N ILE A 76 -3.99 -19.99 -12.71
CA ILE A 76 -3.81 -19.39 -14.03
C ILE A 76 -2.52 -18.55 -14.11
N LEU A 77 -2.29 -17.62 -13.16
CA LEU A 77 -1.05 -16.82 -13.17
C LEU A 77 0.17 -17.68 -12.88
N ARG A 78 0.03 -18.67 -11.98
CA ARG A 78 1.08 -19.64 -11.71
C ARG A 78 1.35 -20.52 -12.94
N ARG A 79 0.30 -20.95 -13.64
CA ARG A 79 0.40 -21.72 -14.88
C ARG A 79 1.06 -20.92 -16.01
N ILE A 80 0.66 -19.65 -16.17
CA ILE A 80 1.28 -18.73 -17.14
C ILE A 80 2.76 -18.53 -16.80
N TYR A 81 3.09 -18.37 -15.52
CA TYR A 81 4.47 -18.27 -15.06
C TYR A 81 5.25 -19.57 -15.32
N ASP A 82 4.72 -20.71 -14.90
CA ASP A 82 5.37 -22.02 -15.08
C ASP A 82 5.57 -22.36 -16.56
N MET A 83 4.64 -21.97 -17.44
CA MET A 83 4.75 -22.14 -18.90
C MET A 83 5.76 -21.19 -19.55
N ASN A 84 6.04 -20.04 -18.96
CA ASN A 84 6.88 -19.00 -19.55
C ASN A 84 8.16 -18.72 -18.73
N LYS A 85 8.50 -19.56 -17.75
CA LYS A 85 9.67 -19.37 -16.88
C LYS A 85 11.00 -19.21 -17.62
N ASP A 86 11.09 -19.81 -18.80
CA ASP A 86 12.29 -19.79 -19.66
C ASP A 86 12.30 -18.59 -20.62
N PHE A 87 11.24 -17.83 -20.71
CA PHE A 87 11.16 -16.65 -21.55
C PHE A 87 11.98 -15.49 -20.95
N PRO A 88 12.84 -14.80 -21.73
CA PRO A 88 13.71 -13.73 -21.19
C PRO A 88 12.94 -12.63 -20.44
N LEU A 89 11.72 -12.28 -20.90
CA LEU A 89 10.84 -11.33 -20.22
C LEU A 89 10.34 -11.84 -18.86
N CYS A 90 10.19 -13.16 -18.69
CA CYS A 90 9.77 -13.74 -17.41
C CYS A 90 10.87 -13.70 -16.36
N LYS A 91 12.15 -13.61 -16.78
CA LYS A 91 13.28 -13.32 -15.86
C LYS A 91 13.23 -11.89 -15.31
N LEU A 92 12.57 -10.97 -16.02
CA LEU A 92 12.29 -9.60 -15.57
C LEU A 92 11.05 -9.53 -14.64
N ILE A 93 10.21 -10.57 -14.65
CA ILE A 93 9.05 -10.71 -13.75
C ILE A 93 9.40 -11.87 -12.81
N PRO A 94 10.18 -11.61 -11.74
CA PRO A 94 10.47 -12.68 -10.78
C PRO A 94 9.14 -13.21 -10.23
N PRO A 95 9.06 -14.51 -9.90
CA PRO A 95 7.94 -15.04 -9.16
C PRO A 95 7.85 -14.22 -7.89
N SER A 96 6.95 -13.26 -7.87
CA SER A 96 6.71 -12.51 -6.67
C SER A 96 6.02 -13.48 -5.72
N PHE A 97 6.70 -13.94 -4.69
CA PHE A 97 6.06 -14.55 -3.53
C PHE A 97 5.08 -13.57 -2.85
N GLY A 98 4.93 -12.37 -3.43
CA GLY A 98 4.05 -11.29 -2.98
C GLY A 98 2.91 -11.02 -3.96
N GLN A 99 1.95 -10.27 -3.49
CA GLN A 99 0.76 -9.87 -4.23
C GLN A 99 1.11 -8.93 -5.39
N SER A 100 0.46 -9.10 -6.55
CA SER A 100 0.48 -8.09 -7.60
C SER A 100 -0.49 -6.94 -7.27
N SER A 101 -0.27 -5.76 -7.85
CA SER A 101 -1.20 -4.63 -7.69
C SER A 101 -2.61 -4.99 -8.19
N ILE A 102 -2.72 -5.74 -9.28
CA ILE A 102 -4.01 -6.20 -9.82
C ILE A 102 -4.68 -7.18 -8.86
N GLY A 103 -3.93 -8.17 -8.34
CA GLY A 103 -4.44 -9.11 -7.34
C GLY A 103 -4.91 -8.41 -6.07
N SER A 104 -4.17 -7.41 -5.61
CA SER A 104 -4.54 -6.58 -4.47
C SER A 104 -5.84 -5.80 -4.72
N ILE A 105 -5.97 -5.15 -5.89
CA ILE A 105 -7.19 -4.42 -6.28
C ILE A 105 -8.40 -5.37 -6.34
N LEU A 106 -8.29 -6.48 -7.05
CA LEU A 106 -9.40 -7.43 -7.20
C LEU A 106 -9.80 -8.06 -5.87
N GLY A 107 -8.82 -8.40 -5.03
CA GLY A 107 -9.06 -8.93 -3.68
C GLY A 107 -9.79 -7.93 -2.79
N MET A 108 -9.37 -6.67 -2.83
CA MET A 108 -10.03 -5.58 -2.11
C MET A 108 -11.48 -5.36 -2.59
N LEU A 109 -11.71 -5.35 -3.90
CA LEU A 109 -13.06 -5.21 -4.45
C LEU A 109 -13.96 -6.36 -4.03
N ARG A 110 -13.44 -7.60 -4.02
CA ARG A 110 -14.16 -8.79 -3.53
C ARG A 110 -14.45 -8.70 -2.04
N PHE A 111 -13.47 -8.29 -1.24
CA PHE A 111 -13.60 -8.09 0.20
C PHE A 111 -14.67 -7.05 0.54
N ALA A 112 -14.66 -5.91 -0.16
CA ALA A 112 -15.65 -4.85 -0.02
C ALA A 112 -17.05 -5.31 -0.42
N LYS A 113 -17.18 -6.02 -1.56
CA LYS A 113 -18.47 -6.56 -2.05
C LYS A 113 -19.11 -7.51 -1.04
N LYS A 114 -18.34 -8.38 -0.39
CA LYS A 114 -18.83 -9.28 0.68
C LYS A 114 -19.41 -8.51 1.88
N ARG A 115 -19.06 -7.22 2.03
CA ARG A 115 -19.55 -6.31 3.06
C ARG A 115 -20.61 -5.33 2.57
N GLY A 116 -21.20 -5.60 1.40
CA GLY A 116 -22.25 -4.75 0.81
C GLY A 116 -21.72 -3.44 0.19
N LEU A 117 -20.40 -3.28 0.07
CA LEU A 117 -19.81 -2.06 -0.48
C LEU A 117 -19.45 -2.24 -1.95
N SER A 118 -19.93 -1.33 -2.79
CA SER A 118 -19.58 -1.27 -4.20
C SER A 118 -18.50 -0.21 -4.41
N LEU A 119 -17.29 -0.65 -4.79
CA LEU A 119 -16.13 0.21 -4.99
C LEU A 119 -15.71 0.20 -6.45
N LYS A 120 -15.08 1.29 -6.86
CA LYS A 120 -14.25 1.39 -8.07
C LYS A 120 -12.80 1.64 -7.65
N SER A 121 -11.87 1.11 -8.43
CA SER A 121 -10.45 1.36 -8.26
C SER A 121 -9.94 2.29 -9.36
N ARG A 122 -8.91 3.04 -9.03
CA ARG A 122 -8.09 3.77 -9.98
C ARG A 122 -6.67 3.29 -9.84
N LEU A 123 -6.08 2.88 -10.95
CA LEU A 123 -4.71 2.38 -11.02
C LEU A 123 -3.87 3.32 -11.90
N ARG A 124 -2.64 3.54 -11.49
CA ARG A 124 -1.63 4.25 -12.27
C ARG A 124 -0.31 3.50 -12.18
N LEU A 125 0.23 3.10 -13.32
CA LEU A 125 1.58 2.56 -13.41
C LEU A 125 2.59 3.70 -13.29
N THR A 126 3.54 3.58 -12.38
CA THR A 126 4.41 4.70 -12.01
C THR A 126 5.36 5.10 -13.12
N PHE A 127 5.84 4.14 -13.92
CA PHE A 127 6.73 4.42 -15.05
C PHE A 127 6.09 5.27 -16.16
N LEU A 128 4.74 5.38 -16.18
CA LEU A 128 4.00 6.27 -17.07
C LEU A 128 3.73 7.65 -16.43
N CYS A 129 4.22 7.90 -15.22
CA CYS A 129 3.97 9.14 -14.51
C CYS A 129 5.11 10.14 -14.69
N SER A 130 4.75 11.38 -15.00
CA SER A 130 5.61 12.52 -14.72
C SER A 130 5.47 12.92 -13.24
N TYR A 131 6.41 13.71 -12.73
CA TYR A 131 6.35 14.30 -11.39
C TYR A 131 4.95 14.89 -11.09
N LYS A 132 4.49 15.80 -11.95
CA LYS A 132 3.18 16.48 -11.76
C LYS A 132 1.99 15.53 -11.83
N SER A 133 2.01 14.55 -12.74
CA SER A 133 0.89 13.62 -12.91
C SER A 133 0.79 12.62 -11.75
N GLY A 134 1.92 12.15 -11.24
CA GLY A 134 1.98 11.28 -10.07
C GLY A 134 1.50 11.97 -8.80
N LEU A 135 2.01 13.19 -8.54
CA LEU A 135 1.58 13.98 -7.37
C LEU A 135 0.07 14.29 -7.42
N ARG A 136 -0.45 14.66 -8.59
CA ARG A 136 -1.88 14.88 -8.77
C ARG A 136 -2.70 13.63 -8.49
N PHE A 137 -2.22 12.47 -8.92
CA PHE A 137 -2.88 11.20 -8.64
C PHE A 137 -2.92 10.90 -7.14
N ILE A 138 -1.80 11.11 -6.43
CA ILE A 138 -1.74 10.92 -4.97
C ILE A 138 -2.68 11.89 -4.26
N LYS A 139 -2.61 13.19 -4.56
CA LYS A 139 -3.51 14.20 -3.98
C LYS A 139 -4.99 13.84 -4.17
N ARG A 140 -5.33 13.36 -5.37
CA ARG A 140 -6.69 12.91 -5.66
C ARG A 140 -7.08 11.69 -4.82
N GLY A 141 -6.22 10.69 -4.70
CA GLY A 141 -6.49 9.48 -3.91
C GLY A 141 -6.66 9.79 -2.43
N LEU A 142 -5.83 10.68 -1.88
CA LEU A 142 -5.98 11.14 -0.49
C LEU A 142 -7.32 11.86 -0.28
N LYS A 143 -7.77 12.66 -1.26
CA LYS A 143 -9.09 13.34 -1.19
C LYS A 143 -10.26 12.35 -1.30
N GLU A 144 -10.19 11.36 -2.21
CA GLU A 144 -11.30 10.44 -2.50
C GLU A 144 -11.37 9.23 -1.54
N ASN A 145 -10.23 8.79 -0.99
CA ASN A 145 -10.13 7.57 -0.17
C ASN A 145 -9.50 7.80 1.21
N GLY A 146 -8.85 8.94 1.42
CA GLY A 146 -7.99 9.17 2.59
C GLY A 146 -6.63 8.46 2.52
N ALA A 147 -6.43 7.58 1.54
CA ALA A 147 -5.20 6.81 1.38
C ALA A 147 -4.93 6.42 -0.08
N VAL A 148 -3.66 6.26 -0.42
CA VAL A 148 -3.20 5.70 -1.70
C VAL A 148 -2.26 4.55 -1.43
N THR A 149 -2.51 3.40 -2.02
CA THR A 149 -1.58 2.27 -1.96
C THR A 149 -0.49 2.45 -3.01
N LEU A 150 0.75 2.30 -2.60
CA LEU A 150 1.94 2.32 -3.46
C LEU A 150 2.64 0.96 -3.39
N LEU A 151 2.88 0.35 -4.53
CA LEU A 151 3.84 -0.74 -4.69
C LEU A 151 5.14 -0.16 -5.25
N THR A 152 6.22 -0.35 -4.53
CA THR A 152 7.57 -0.14 -5.05
C THR A 152 8.13 -1.48 -5.51
N ALA A 153 8.45 -1.61 -6.78
CA ALA A 153 9.06 -2.81 -7.32
C ALA A 153 10.55 -2.93 -6.94
N ARG A 154 11.24 -3.91 -7.52
CA ARG A 154 12.71 -4.05 -7.42
C ARG A 154 13.40 -2.87 -8.10
N ASN A 155 13.49 -1.77 -7.41
CA ASN A 155 14.21 -0.60 -7.90
C ASN A 155 15.71 -0.80 -7.68
N HIS A 156 16.52 -0.41 -8.65
CA HIS A 156 17.96 -0.31 -8.46
C HIS A 156 18.32 0.79 -7.44
N HIS A 157 17.40 1.73 -7.22
CA HIS A 157 17.51 2.76 -6.19
C HIS A 157 16.52 2.44 -5.06
N PRO A 158 16.98 1.94 -3.92
CA PRO A 158 16.16 1.76 -2.74
C PRO A 158 15.68 3.12 -2.25
N LEU A 159 14.42 3.18 -1.81
CA LEU A 159 13.88 4.37 -1.21
C LEU A 159 14.30 4.45 0.26
N THR A 160 14.95 5.53 0.63
CA THR A 160 15.26 5.81 2.02
C THR A 160 14.00 6.15 2.79
N LEU A 161 13.80 5.47 3.90
CA LEU A 161 12.75 5.79 4.86
C LEU A 161 13.31 6.73 5.91
N TYR A 162 12.58 7.78 6.18
CA TYR A 162 12.90 8.71 7.26
C TYR A 162 11.94 8.45 8.43
N SER A 163 12.51 8.35 9.63
CA SER A 163 11.72 8.19 10.85
C SER A 163 11.19 9.53 11.32
N ASP A 164 10.00 9.47 11.82
CA ASP A 164 9.30 10.36 12.71
C ASP A 164 9.15 11.85 12.40
N PHE A 165 7.87 12.17 12.16
CA PHE A 165 7.29 13.52 12.17
C PHE A 165 6.78 13.96 13.56
N THR A 166 7.32 13.42 14.65
CA THR A 166 6.80 13.71 16.00
C THR A 166 7.19 15.07 16.56
N SER A 167 8.11 15.80 15.91
CA SER A 167 8.43 17.16 16.29
C SER A 167 8.48 18.11 15.09
N VAL A 168 7.83 19.24 15.22
CA VAL A 168 7.73 20.34 14.24
C VAL A 168 9.09 20.95 13.86
N SER A 169 10.18 20.58 14.55
CA SER A 169 11.49 21.20 14.43
C SER A 169 12.64 20.27 14.04
N SER A 170 12.43 18.96 13.85
CA SER A 170 13.54 18.05 13.58
C SER A 170 13.66 17.73 12.09
N THR A 171 14.88 17.86 11.57
CA THR A 171 15.24 17.32 10.26
C THR A 171 15.00 15.81 10.26
N PRO A 172 14.23 15.25 9.30
CA PRO A 172 13.99 13.82 9.23
C PRO A 172 15.30 13.06 9.19
N GLN A 173 15.47 12.10 10.11
CA GLN A 173 16.66 11.24 10.14
C GLN A 173 16.40 9.97 9.35
N PRO A 174 17.39 9.43 8.60
CA PRO A 174 17.25 8.14 7.95
C PRO A 174 16.91 7.07 8.98
N ALA A 175 15.83 6.32 8.74
CA ALA A 175 15.39 5.23 9.64
C ALA A 175 16.27 3.98 9.55
N GLY A 176 17.37 4.04 8.80
CA GLY A 176 18.27 2.91 8.59
C GLY A 176 17.68 1.76 7.77
N LYS A 177 16.48 1.95 7.20
CA LYS A 177 15.80 0.95 6.37
C LYS A 177 15.57 1.49 4.98
N GLU A 178 15.85 0.63 4.03
CA GLU A 178 15.53 0.86 2.62
C GLU A 178 14.26 0.10 2.25
N MET A 179 13.44 0.69 1.41
CA MET A 179 12.22 0.09 0.91
C MET A 179 12.42 -0.42 -0.52
N LYS A 180 12.31 -1.74 -0.69
CA LYS A 180 12.36 -2.43 -1.98
C LYS A 180 11.24 -3.46 -2.07
N ASN A 181 10.59 -3.57 -3.20
CA ASN A 181 9.57 -4.59 -3.47
C ASN A 181 8.54 -4.70 -2.33
N HIS A 182 7.93 -3.56 -2.00
CA HIS A 182 7.09 -3.44 -0.83
C HIS A 182 5.84 -2.62 -1.13
N PHE A 183 4.72 -3.03 -0.52
CA PHE A 183 3.50 -2.25 -0.50
C PHE A 183 3.45 -1.37 0.74
N VAL A 184 3.11 -0.12 0.53
CA VAL A 184 2.85 0.85 1.61
C VAL A 184 1.57 1.62 1.37
N THR A 185 1.06 2.24 2.42
CA THR A 185 -0.11 3.11 2.34
C THR A 185 0.35 4.55 2.51
N ILE A 186 0.21 5.36 1.46
CA ILE A 186 0.41 6.81 1.54
C ILE A 186 -0.82 7.40 2.24
N THR A 187 -0.58 8.14 3.30
CA THR A 187 -1.61 8.67 4.20
C THR A 187 -1.63 10.19 4.23
N GLY A 188 -0.62 10.83 3.66
CA GLY A 188 -0.54 12.28 3.62
C GLY A 188 0.60 12.78 2.74
N ILE A 189 0.60 14.09 2.57
CA ILE A 189 1.65 14.83 1.87
C ILE A 189 2.08 15.99 2.75
N ASP A 190 3.38 16.20 2.82
CA ASP A 190 3.98 17.37 3.44
C ASP A 190 4.74 18.17 2.37
N GLU A 191 4.35 19.43 2.19
CA GLU A 191 4.90 20.35 1.18
C GLU A 191 5.61 21.53 1.86
N ARG A 192 6.42 21.26 2.88
CA ARG A 192 7.20 22.29 3.56
C ARG A 192 8.57 22.46 2.92
N ASP A 193 9.15 23.66 3.06
CA ASP A 193 10.52 23.99 2.65
C ASP A 193 10.81 23.73 1.16
N GLY A 194 9.81 23.86 0.29
CA GLY A 194 9.95 23.61 -1.14
C GLY A 194 10.14 22.13 -1.50
N LYS A 195 10.06 21.22 -0.54
CA LYS A 195 10.16 19.77 -0.73
C LYS A 195 8.81 19.11 -0.56
N VAL A 196 8.58 18.05 -1.35
CA VAL A 196 7.40 17.20 -1.21
C VAL A 196 7.83 15.89 -0.55
N ARG A 197 7.23 15.59 0.58
CA ARG A 197 7.41 14.33 1.29
C ARG A 197 6.07 13.61 1.42
N LEU A 198 6.08 12.30 1.26
CA LEU A 198 4.89 11.47 1.43
C LEU A 198 4.93 10.83 2.81
N LEU A 199 3.87 11.02 3.58
CA LEU A 199 3.66 10.27 4.81
C LEU A 199 3.15 8.88 4.44
N ILE A 200 3.76 7.85 5.01
CA ILE A 200 3.38 6.47 4.73
C ILE A 200 3.16 5.69 6.02
N SER A 201 2.22 4.76 5.96
CA SER A 201 2.06 3.69 6.94
C SER A 201 2.75 2.43 6.42
N THR A 202 3.70 1.93 7.19
CA THR A 202 4.42 0.68 6.90
C THR A 202 4.89 0.02 8.19
N TRP A 203 4.79 -1.31 8.28
CA TRP A 203 5.20 -2.11 9.47
C TRP A 203 4.64 -1.59 10.80
N GLY A 204 3.41 -1.05 10.80
CA GLY A 204 2.77 -0.50 12.00
C GLY A 204 3.34 0.85 12.47
N ARG A 205 4.07 1.56 11.61
CA ARG A 205 4.74 2.83 11.92
C ARG A 205 4.45 3.89 10.87
N ILE A 206 4.57 5.14 11.29
CA ILE A 206 4.68 6.28 10.37
C ILE A 206 6.13 6.33 9.87
N ALA A 207 6.29 6.56 8.59
CA ALA A 207 7.55 6.96 7.98
C ALA A 207 7.28 8.00 6.90
N THR A 208 8.33 8.61 6.40
CA THR A 208 8.26 9.49 5.22
C THR A 208 9.23 9.05 4.16
N ILE A 209 8.84 9.31 2.92
CA ILE A 209 9.71 9.17 1.74
C ILE A 209 9.77 10.50 1.01
N ASP A 210 10.92 10.82 0.47
CA ASP A 210 11.09 11.97 -0.40
C ASP A 210 10.42 11.68 -1.74
N TYR A 211 9.58 12.61 -2.22
CA TYR A 211 8.85 12.41 -3.46
C TYR A 211 9.76 12.47 -4.69
N ASP A 212 10.83 13.28 -4.66
CA ASP A 212 11.79 13.33 -5.75
C ASP A 212 12.52 12.00 -5.91
N ASP A 213 12.91 11.36 -4.80
CA ASP A 213 13.56 10.04 -4.84
C ASP A 213 12.58 8.95 -5.31
N LEU A 214 11.31 9.04 -4.91
CA LEU A 214 10.27 8.16 -5.44
C LEU A 214 10.14 8.30 -6.95
N VAL A 215 10.10 9.52 -7.48
CA VAL A 215 9.97 9.78 -8.92
C VAL A 215 11.21 9.28 -9.68
N LYS A 216 12.42 9.49 -9.16
CA LYS A 216 13.66 8.91 -9.74
C LYS A 216 13.57 7.40 -9.86
N SER A 217 12.98 6.72 -8.85
CA SER A 217 12.82 5.28 -8.85
C SER A 217 11.88 4.76 -9.95
N TRP A 218 10.97 5.59 -10.47
CA TRP A 218 10.01 5.20 -11.51
C TRP A 218 10.61 4.98 -12.89
N HIS A 219 11.76 5.58 -13.16
CA HIS A 219 12.42 5.55 -14.48
C HIS A 219 13.53 4.50 -14.56
N THR A 220 13.56 3.56 -13.62
CA THR A 220 14.47 2.41 -13.66
C THR A 220 13.81 1.19 -14.30
N LEU A 221 14.60 0.29 -14.91
CA LEU A 221 14.09 -0.93 -15.57
C LEU A 221 13.25 -1.82 -14.64
N GLY A 222 13.50 -1.78 -13.33
CA GLY A 222 12.70 -2.50 -12.33
C GLY A 222 11.32 -1.90 -12.05
N ALA A 223 11.06 -0.67 -12.51
CA ALA A 223 9.84 0.08 -12.19
C ALA A 223 8.58 -0.38 -12.93
N LEU A 224 8.69 -1.27 -13.91
CA LEU A 224 7.54 -1.77 -14.68
C LEU A 224 6.45 -2.40 -13.80
N GLN A 225 6.80 -2.90 -12.61
CA GLN A 225 5.87 -3.48 -11.65
C GLN A 225 5.38 -2.47 -10.59
N SER A 226 5.98 -1.27 -10.54
CA SER A 226 5.59 -0.25 -9.58
C SER A 226 4.27 0.40 -9.98
N ALA A 227 3.37 0.55 -9.02
CA ALA A 227 2.05 1.09 -9.26
C ALA A 227 1.50 1.82 -8.04
N MET A 228 0.64 2.77 -8.29
CA MET A 228 -0.19 3.43 -7.28
C MET A 228 -1.66 3.14 -7.57
N TYR A 229 -2.45 2.93 -6.53
CA TYR A 229 -3.91 2.81 -6.69
C TYR A 229 -4.65 3.29 -5.45
N PHE A 230 -5.90 3.66 -5.66
CA PHE A 230 -6.83 3.96 -4.58
C PHE A 230 -8.26 3.54 -4.97
N PHE A 231 -9.14 3.58 -4.00
CA PHE A 231 -10.54 3.20 -4.16
C PHE A 231 -11.45 4.40 -3.91
N SER A 232 -12.64 4.33 -4.49
CA SER A 232 -13.72 5.26 -4.17
C SER A 232 -15.05 4.54 -4.24
N PRO A 233 -16.08 4.94 -3.48
CA PRO A 233 -17.41 4.39 -3.62
C PRO A 233 -17.90 4.55 -5.07
N LYS A 234 -18.59 3.56 -5.59
CA LYS A 234 -19.42 3.78 -6.76
C LYS A 234 -20.60 4.64 -6.30
N SER A 235 -20.81 5.78 -6.93
CA SER A 235 -22.04 6.52 -6.74
C SER A 235 -23.20 5.55 -6.97
N VAL A 236 -24.01 5.33 -5.95
CA VAL A 236 -25.31 4.71 -6.13
C VAL A 236 -26.11 5.72 -6.91
N ILE A 237 -26.22 5.51 -8.22
CA ILE A 237 -27.27 6.18 -8.99
C ILE A 237 -28.54 5.52 -8.46
N LEU A 238 -29.16 6.17 -7.50
CA LEU A 238 -30.56 5.88 -7.19
C LEU A 238 -31.28 6.20 -8.50
N ARG A 239 -31.55 5.18 -9.31
CA ARG A 239 -32.52 5.31 -10.40
C ARG A 239 -33.86 5.59 -9.71
N PRO A 240 -34.53 6.67 -10.10
CA PRO A 240 -35.83 7.01 -9.56
C PRO A 240 -36.83 5.88 -9.79
#